data_45bd52579afd6572a7e43c89f2bad8fc
#
_entry.id   45bd52579afd6572a7e43c89f2bad8fc
#
_cell.length_a   1.000
_cell.length_b   1.000
_cell.length_c   1.000
_cell.angle_alpha   90.00
_cell.angle_beta   90.00
_cell.angle_gamma   90.00
#
_symmetry.space_group_name_H-M   'P 1'
#
loop_
_entity.id
_entity.type
_entity.pdbx_description
1 polymer ?
#
loop_
_entity_poly.entity_id
_entity_poly.type
_entity_poly.pdbx_seq_one_letter_code
_entity_poly.pdbx_strand_id
1 'polypeptide(L)'
;DKNSKPVKNLYARLGKSQPNFMFAGHLDVVPPGDLKDWTVKPFNPAIKKNHLIGRGANDMKSAIASWVVAVNNFVIENKKIKGSISLLITGDEEGDAINGTKKVVDYLKKKKEKIDFCLVGEPTNPNKLGEMIKIGRRGSITGRLKIFGTQGHVAYPHKANNPSNAMIKVLNKIKEIKLDKGTKNFQPSNLEITKINIDNHADNVIPGSASAVFNIRFNNKHSASSLKRKLNAIFKSISKIAKCQFKINYEVSGEAFLT
;
A
#
# COMPACT_ATOMS: atom_id res chain seq x y z
N ASP A 1 -14.27 -2.23 -12.63
CA ASP A 1 -15.23 -1.85 -11.58
C ASP A 1 -16.21 -0.84 -12.12
N LYS A 2 -17.52 -0.97 -11.84
CA LYS A 2 -18.57 -0.13 -12.46
C LYS A 2 -18.41 1.37 -12.13
N ASN A 3 -17.65 1.70 -11.10
CA ASN A 3 -17.47 3.08 -10.60
C ASN A 3 -16.09 3.67 -10.88
N SER A 4 -15.20 2.96 -11.58
CA SER A 4 -13.85 3.45 -11.89
C SER A 4 -13.70 3.77 -13.38
N LYS A 5 -12.90 4.79 -13.71
CA LYS A 5 -12.62 5.18 -15.09
C LYS A 5 -11.87 4.05 -15.81
N PRO A 6 -12.15 3.80 -17.10
CA PRO A 6 -11.39 2.84 -17.89
C PRO A 6 -9.94 3.32 -18.04
N VAL A 7 -9.01 2.38 -17.93
CA VAL A 7 -7.56 2.62 -18.01
C VAL A 7 -6.98 1.78 -19.13
N LYS A 8 -6.06 2.37 -19.90
CA LYS A 8 -5.30 1.65 -20.92
C LYS A 8 -4.08 1.00 -20.28
N ASN A 9 -3.92 -0.30 -20.51
CA ASN A 9 -2.73 -1.05 -20.13
C ASN A 9 -2.15 -1.72 -21.38
N LEU A 10 -0.84 -1.92 -21.39
CA LEU A 10 -0.12 -2.60 -22.45
C LEU A 10 0.57 -3.84 -21.90
N TYR A 11 0.42 -4.97 -22.56
CA TYR A 11 1.28 -6.12 -22.43
C TYR A 11 1.85 -6.48 -23.79
N ALA A 12 3.17 -6.59 -23.87
CA ALA A 12 3.85 -7.02 -25.07
C ALA A 12 4.88 -8.09 -24.72
N ARG A 13 5.10 -9.05 -25.63
CA ARG A 13 6.05 -10.14 -25.44
C ARG A 13 6.83 -10.38 -26.73
N LEU A 14 8.14 -10.40 -26.63
CA LEU A 14 9.08 -10.82 -27.65
C LEU A 14 9.56 -12.24 -27.35
N GLY A 15 9.45 -13.14 -28.31
CA GLY A 15 9.74 -14.57 -28.11
C GLY A 15 8.54 -15.38 -27.60
N LYS A 16 8.65 -16.72 -27.68
CA LYS A 16 7.57 -17.66 -27.31
C LYS A 16 7.99 -18.71 -26.29
N SER A 17 9.30 -18.84 -26.03
CA SER A 17 9.85 -19.86 -25.13
C SER A 17 10.03 -19.33 -23.71
N GLN A 18 10.28 -20.24 -22.79
CA GLN A 18 10.67 -19.93 -21.41
C GLN A 18 12.18 -19.94 -21.28
N PRO A 19 12.75 -19.22 -20.29
CA PRO A 19 12.05 -18.38 -19.31
C PRO A 19 11.53 -17.06 -19.90
N ASN A 20 10.45 -16.52 -19.34
CA ASN A 20 9.92 -15.21 -19.67
C ASN A 20 10.33 -14.18 -18.60
N PHE A 21 11.15 -13.22 -19.00
CA PHE A 21 11.58 -12.11 -18.15
C PHE A 21 10.74 -10.88 -18.47
N MET A 22 9.95 -10.42 -17.50
CA MET A 22 9.06 -9.28 -17.66
C MET A 22 9.62 -8.05 -16.94
N PHE A 23 9.49 -6.89 -17.59
CA PHE A 23 9.56 -5.60 -16.90
C PHE A 23 8.15 -5.08 -16.67
N ALA A 24 7.89 -4.54 -15.47
CA ALA A 24 6.64 -3.89 -15.13
C ALA A 24 6.86 -2.44 -14.71
N GLY A 25 5.98 -1.56 -15.19
CA GLY A 25 6.01 -0.14 -14.87
C GLY A 25 4.67 0.53 -15.13
N HIS A 26 4.60 1.84 -14.81
CA HIS A 26 3.40 2.66 -14.97
C HIS A 26 3.68 3.99 -15.68
N LEU A 27 2.64 4.56 -16.30
CA LEU A 27 2.72 5.86 -17.00
C LEU A 27 1.93 6.97 -16.31
N ASP A 28 0.99 6.62 -15.46
CA ASP A 28 0.28 7.57 -14.60
C ASP A 28 1.23 8.16 -13.56
N VAL A 29 0.86 9.29 -13.01
CA VAL A 29 1.68 10.05 -12.08
C VAL A 29 0.80 10.72 -11.04
N VAL A 30 1.33 10.91 -9.83
CA VAL A 30 0.66 11.69 -8.78
C VAL A 30 0.52 13.16 -9.19
N PRO A 31 -0.46 13.89 -8.63
CA PRO A 31 -0.58 15.34 -8.83
C PRO A 31 0.73 16.08 -8.54
N PRO A 32 1.02 17.19 -9.23
CA PRO A 32 2.29 17.91 -9.08
C PRO A 32 2.50 18.57 -7.71
N GLY A 33 1.46 18.74 -6.90
CA GLY A 33 1.50 19.55 -5.70
C GLY A 33 1.43 21.04 -6.01
N ASP A 34 2.01 21.89 -5.15
CA ASP A 34 2.05 23.33 -5.42
C ASP A 34 3.03 23.64 -6.55
N LEU A 35 2.55 24.33 -7.59
CA LEU A 35 3.35 24.68 -8.76
C LEU A 35 4.50 25.63 -8.44
N LYS A 36 4.42 26.36 -7.32
CA LYS A 36 5.49 27.28 -6.86
C LYS A 36 6.76 26.53 -6.42
N ASP A 37 6.62 25.28 -6.02
CA ASP A 37 7.76 24.44 -5.56
C ASP A 37 8.59 23.90 -6.74
N TRP A 38 8.11 24.10 -7.98
CA TRP A 38 8.77 23.58 -9.16
C TRP A 38 9.70 24.62 -9.81
N THR A 39 10.91 24.20 -10.16
CA THR A 39 11.87 25.01 -10.92
C THR A 39 11.62 25.00 -12.44
N VAL A 40 10.72 24.13 -12.90
CA VAL A 40 10.21 24.03 -14.27
C VAL A 40 8.71 23.69 -14.21
N LYS A 41 7.98 23.87 -15.30
CA LYS A 41 6.59 23.38 -15.36
C LYS A 41 6.59 21.85 -15.27
N PRO A 42 5.89 21.23 -14.32
CA PRO A 42 5.99 19.77 -14.06
C PRO A 42 5.68 18.89 -15.27
N PHE A 43 4.78 19.31 -16.15
CA PHE A 43 4.41 18.60 -17.39
C PHE A 43 5.03 19.18 -18.67
N ASN A 44 5.97 20.10 -18.52
CA ASN A 44 6.85 20.55 -19.60
C ASN A 44 8.31 20.40 -19.12
N PRO A 45 8.87 19.17 -19.19
CA PRO A 45 10.14 18.85 -18.59
C PRO A 45 11.30 19.58 -19.24
N ALA A 46 12.35 19.84 -18.47
CA ALA A 46 13.56 20.47 -18.94
C ALA A 46 14.82 19.75 -18.40
N ILE A 47 15.89 19.79 -19.18
CA ILE A 47 17.21 19.33 -18.75
C ILE A 47 17.96 20.50 -18.13
N LYS A 48 18.30 20.40 -16.85
CA LYS A 48 19.12 21.37 -16.13
C LYS A 48 20.24 20.65 -15.39
N LYS A 49 21.50 21.10 -15.58
CA LYS A 49 22.68 20.50 -14.92
C LYS A 49 22.72 18.96 -15.06
N ASN A 50 22.50 18.45 -16.26
CA ASN A 50 22.42 17.02 -16.58
C ASN A 50 21.31 16.23 -15.86
N HIS A 51 20.30 16.90 -15.32
CA HIS A 51 19.12 16.26 -14.72
C HIS A 51 17.88 16.57 -15.54
N LEU A 52 17.11 15.54 -15.86
CA LEU A 52 15.76 15.69 -16.40
C LEU A 52 14.79 16.00 -15.26
N ILE A 53 14.24 17.19 -15.27
CA ILE A 53 13.29 17.66 -14.23
C ILE A 53 11.89 17.68 -14.83
N GLY A 54 10.95 16.95 -14.20
CA GLY A 54 9.56 16.86 -14.61
C GLY A 54 8.80 15.81 -13.78
N ARG A 55 7.48 15.95 -13.69
CA ARG A 55 6.63 14.98 -13.02
C ARG A 55 6.66 13.66 -13.80
N GLY A 56 6.93 12.53 -13.10
CA GLY A 56 7.07 11.20 -13.69
C GLY A 56 8.43 10.93 -14.33
N ALA A 57 9.40 11.86 -14.29
CA ALA A 57 10.74 11.60 -14.79
C ALA A 57 11.45 10.50 -13.99
N ASN A 58 11.48 10.62 -12.66
CA ASN A 58 12.09 9.64 -11.79
C ASN A 58 11.15 8.45 -11.49
N ASP A 59 9.90 8.73 -11.33
CA ASP A 59 8.83 7.78 -11.01
C ASP A 59 7.76 7.85 -12.11
N MET A 60 7.83 6.89 -13.08
CA MET A 60 8.95 5.98 -13.34
C MET A 60 9.27 5.90 -14.85
N LYS A 61 8.94 6.96 -15.62
CA LYS A 61 9.08 6.96 -17.10
C LYS A 61 10.50 6.78 -17.59
N SER A 62 11.52 7.27 -16.84
CA SER A 62 12.92 7.04 -17.21
C SER A 62 13.32 5.57 -17.10
N ALA A 63 12.80 4.83 -16.11
CA ALA A 63 13.05 3.41 -16.00
C ALA A 63 12.45 2.63 -17.19
N ILE A 64 11.24 3.00 -17.64
CA ILE A 64 10.63 2.43 -18.83
C ILE A 64 11.46 2.72 -20.07
N ALA A 65 11.88 3.96 -20.27
CA ALA A 65 12.73 4.36 -21.40
C ALA A 65 14.06 3.59 -21.41
N SER A 66 14.71 3.49 -20.25
CA SER A 66 15.96 2.73 -20.10
C SER A 66 15.77 1.24 -20.43
N TRP A 67 14.65 0.64 -19.98
CA TRP A 67 14.32 -0.74 -20.32
C TRP A 67 14.14 -0.94 -21.84
N VAL A 68 13.39 -0.06 -22.49
CA VAL A 68 13.17 -0.14 -23.95
C VAL A 68 14.48 -0.07 -24.72
N VAL A 69 15.36 0.87 -24.35
CA VAL A 69 16.68 1.01 -24.97
C VAL A 69 17.55 -0.23 -24.72
N ALA A 70 17.57 -0.74 -23.48
CA ALA A 70 18.33 -1.94 -23.14
C ALA A 70 17.87 -3.17 -23.93
N VAL A 71 16.55 -3.36 -24.06
CA VAL A 71 15.97 -4.46 -24.87
C VAL A 71 16.30 -4.28 -26.34
N ASN A 72 16.18 -3.06 -26.88
CA ASN A 72 16.54 -2.79 -28.28
C ASN A 72 18.00 -3.13 -28.57
N ASN A 73 18.95 -2.69 -27.74
CA ASN A 73 20.34 -3.00 -27.87
C ASN A 73 20.60 -4.51 -27.77
N PHE A 74 19.99 -5.16 -26.78
CA PHE A 74 20.10 -6.61 -26.62
C PHE A 74 19.62 -7.39 -27.86
N VAL A 75 18.52 -6.97 -28.48
CA VAL A 75 17.96 -7.60 -29.69
C VAL A 75 18.86 -7.39 -30.89
N ILE A 76 19.48 -6.20 -31.05
CA ILE A 76 20.40 -5.90 -32.12
C ILE A 76 21.67 -6.78 -32.00
N GLU A 77 22.20 -6.91 -30.79
CA GLU A 77 23.42 -7.69 -30.52
C GLU A 77 23.19 -9.21 -30.56
N ASN A 78 21.96 -9.67 -30.32
CA ASN A 78 21.66 -11.09 -30.21
C ASN A 78 20.67 -11.55 -31.28
N LYS A 79 21.16 -12.21 -32.34
CA LYS A 79 20.33 -12.75 -33.44
C LYS A 79 19.30 -13.80 -32.99
N LYS A 80 19.52 -14.48 -31.85
CA LYS A 80 18.62 -15.50 -31.28
C LYS A 80 18.46 -15.28 -29.78
N ILE A 81 17.23 -15.04 -29.34
CA ILE A 81 16.89 -14.90 -27.95
C ILE A 81 16.47 -16.27 -27.42
N LYS A 82 17.17 -16.75 -26.39
CA LYS A 82 16.74 -17.95 -25.63
C LYS A 82 15.78 -17.49 -24.53
N GLY A 83 14.51 -17.86 -24.63
CA GLY A 83 13.48 -17.39 -23.72
C GLY A 83 12.59 -16.31 -24.35
N SER A 84 12.02 -15.47 -23.50
CA SER A 84 11.18 -14.34 -23.91
C SER A 84 11.45 -13.12 -23.03
N ILE A 85 11.23 -11.94 -23.60
CA ILE A 85 11.25 -10.66 -22.89
C ILE A 85 9.86 -10.08 -23.01
N SER A 86 9.27 -9.66 -21.89
CA SER A 86 7.93 -9.04 -21.91
C SER A 86 7.91 -7.71 -21.16
N LEU A 87 6.93 -6.90 -21.52
CA LEU A 87 6.73 -5.55 -21.00
C LEU A 87 5.28 -5.42 -20.57
N LEU A 88 5.05 -5.01 -19.33
CA LEU A 88 3.75 -4.64 -18.81
C LEU A 88 3.79 -3.17 -18.40
N ILE A 89 2.95 -2.34 -19.00
CA ILE A 89 2.79 -0.94 -18.65
C ILE A 89 1.34 -0.69 -18.25
N THR A 90 1.16 -0.13 -17.08
CA THR A 90 -0.16 0.27 -16.55
C THR A 90 -0.33 1.78 -16.50
N GLY A 91 -1.58 2.24 -16.50
CA GLY A 91 -1.97 3.64 -16.31
C GLY A 91 -2.80 3.86 -15.05
N ASP A 92 -2.74 2.96 -14.06
CA ASP A 92 -3.45 3.05 -12.77
C ASP A 92 -2.63 2.33 -11.68
N GLU A 93 -1.45 2.89 -11.37
CA GLU A 93 -0.61 2.48 -10.25
C GLU A 93 -0.70 3.50 -9.13
N GLU A 94 -0.59 4.78 -9.46
CA GLU A 94 -0.54 5.92 -8.54
C GLU A 94 -1.93 6.39 -8.07
N GLY A 95 -2.99 5.90 -8.71
CA GLY A 95 -4.38 6.20 -8.36
C GLY A 95 -5.00 5.16 -7.44
N ASP A 96 -6.20 4.71 -7.81
CA ASP A 96 -6.95 3.69 -7.06
C ASP A 96 -6.36 2.29 -7.18
N ALA A 97 -5.47 2.06 -8.14
CA ALA A 97 -4.81 0.79 -8.47
C ALA A 97 -5.80 -0.39 -8.70
N ILE A 98 -7.01 -0.06 -9.19
CA ILE A 98 -8.10 -1.04 -9.42
C ILE A 98 -8.02 -1.63 -10.81
N ASN A 99 -7.78 -0.80 -11.84
CA ASN A 99 -7.82 -1.18 -13.25
C ASN A 99 -6.42 -1.35 -13.89
N GLY A 100 -5.36 -1.23 -13.09
CA GLY A 100 -3.97 -1.33 -13.51
C GLY A 100 -3.41 -2.76 -13.48
N THR A 101 -2.24 -2.91 -12.93
CA THR A 101 -1.42 -4.14 -12.89
C THR A 101 -2.21 -5.38 -12.48
N LYS A 102 -3.04 -5.29 -11.45
CA LYS A 102 -3.85 -6.42 -10.98
C LYS A 102 -4.75 -6.99 -12.06
N LYS A 103 -5.45 -6.15 -12.81
CA LYS A 103 -6.34 -6.59 -13.90
C LYS A 103 -5.57 -7.27 -15.03
N VAL A 104 -4.40 -6.74 -15.37
CA VAL A 104 -3.54 -7.34 -16.40
C VAL A 104 -3.01 -8.70 -15.94
N VAL A 105 -2.52 -8.81 -14.70
CA VAL A 105 -2.06 -10.08 -14.14
C VAL A 105 -3.18 -11.13 -14.10
N ASP A 106 -4.38 -10.75 -13.67
CA ASP A 106 -5.56 -11.64 -13.68
C ASP A 106 -5.92 -12.09 -15.10
N TYR A 107 -5.81 -11.21 -16.09
CA TYR A 107 -5.99 -11.55 -17.50
C TYR A 107 -4.92 -12.52 -18.02
N LEU A 108 -3.63 -12.25 -17.75
CA LEU A 108 -2.52 -13.09 -18.15
C LEU A 108 -2.62 -14.50 -17.54
N LYS A 109 -3.02 -14.61 -16.26
CA LYS A 109 -3.32 -15.89 -15.62
C LYS A 109 -4.40 -16.67 -16.37
N LYS A 110 -5.52 -16.02 -16.76
CA LYS A 110 -6.59 -16.66 -17.55
C LYS A 110 -6.07 -17.13 -18.91
N LYS A 111 -5.12 -16.42 -19.51
CA LYS A 111 -4.48 -16.80 -20.77
C LYS A 111 -3.35 -17.84 -20.57
N LYS A 112 -3.12 -18.31 -19.34
CA LYS A 112 -2.04 -19.25 -18.99
C LYS A 112 -0.65 -18.70 -19.37
N GLU A 113 -0.52 -17.37 -19.39
CA GLU A 113 0.75 -16.71 -19.62
C GLU A 113 1.67 -16.91 -18.41
N LYS A 114 2.82 -17.54 -18.64
CA LYS A 114 3.81 -17.79 -17.59
C LYS A 114 4.87 -16.70 -17.59
N ILE A 115 5.06 -16.09 -16.45
CA ILE A 115 6.13 -15.12 -16.16
C ILE A 115 7.06 -15.78 -15.14
N ASP A 116 8.33 -15.96 -15.49
CA ASP A 116 9.29 -16.63 -14.62
C ASP A 116 10.02 -15.61 -13.73
N PHE A 117 10.30 -14.42 -14.26
CA PHE A 117 10.97 -13.33 -13.55
C PHE A 117 10.27 -12.02 -13.87
N CYS A 118 10.19 -11.12 -12.88
CA CYS A 118 9.67 -9.78 -13.07
C CYS A 118 10.59 -8.74 -12.41
N LEU A 119 11.00 -7.76 -13.18
CA LEU A 119 11.66 -6.55 -12.69
C LEU A 119 10.64 -5.41 -12.69
N VAL A 120 10.42 -4.81 -11.52
CA VAL A 120 9.60 -3.61 -11.36
C VAL A 120 10.54 -2.41 -11.33
N GLY A 121 10.35 -1.45 -12.24
CA GLY A 121 11.28 -0.35 -12.47
C GLY A 121 11.13 0.85 -11.52
N GLU A 122 10.57 0.65 -10.33
CA GLU A 122 10.37 1.69 -9.33
C GLU A 122 11.70 2.25 -8.77
N PRO A 123 11.75 3.55 -8.42
CA PRO A 123 12.94 4.17 -7.85
C PRO A 123 13.18 3.65 -6.43
N THR A 124 14.22 2.84 -6.25
CA THR A 124 14.54 2.20 -4.97
C THR A 124 15.90 2.55 -4.41
N ASN A 125 16.76 3.17 -5.23
CA ASN A 125 18.15 3.47 -4.86
C ASN A 125 18.22 4.79 -4.08
N PRO A 126 18.67 4.79 -2.81
CA PRO A 126 18.69 6.03 -1.99
C PRO A 126 19.82 7.00 -2.40
N ASN A 127 21.01 6.52 -2.76
CA ASN A 127 22.17 7.38 -3.01
C ASN A 127 22.79 7.16 -4.39
N LYS A 128 23.01 5.90 -4.78
CA LYS A 128 23.67 5.56 -6.05
C LYS A 128 22.83 4.58 -6.84
N LEU A 129 22.80 4.76 -8.16
CA LEU A 129 22.12 3.85 -9.06
C LEU A 129 22.71 2.44 -8.94
N GLY A 130 21.85 1.43 -8.81
CA GLY A 130 22.22 0.02 -8.70
C GLY A 130 22.66 -0.45 -7.32
N GLU A 131 22.62 0.39 -6.29
CA GLU A 131 23.03 -0.01 -4.93
C GLU A 131 21.97 -0.83 -4.16
N MET A 132 20.71 -0.77 -4.58
CA MET A 132 19.62 -1.44 -3.87
C MET A 132 18.60 -2.09 -4.81
N ILE A 133 18.26 -3.33 -4.52
CA ILE A 133 17.11 -4.03 -5.11
C ILE A 133 16.19 -4.49 -3.97
N LYS A 134 14.90 -4.18 -4.08
CA LYS A 134 13.90 -4.70 -3.15
C LYS A 134 13.44 -6.07 -3.61
N ILE A 135 13.67 -7.09 -2.79
CA ILE A 135 13.26 -8.48 -3.04
C ILE A 135 12.01 -8.87 -2.26
N GLY A 136 11.37 -7.92 -1.59
CA GLY A 136 10.15 -8.16 -0.83
C GLY A 136 9.62 -6.88 -0.20
N ARG A 137 8.43 -6.97 0.37
CA ARG A 137 7.74 -5.85 1.04
C ARG A 137 6.96 -6.33 2.25
N ARG A 138 6.98 -5.53 3.32
CA ARG A 138 6.04 -5.74 4.43
C ARG A 138 4.62 -5.44 3.95
N GLY A 139 3.65 -6.18 4.48
CA GLY A 139 2.24 -5.90 4.30
C GLY A 139 1.80 -4.66 5.08
N SER A 140 0.64 -4.14 4.74
CA SER A 140 0.03 -3.00 5.41
C SER A 140 -1.47 -3.20 5.59
N ILE A 141 -1.94 -2.97 6.82
CA ILE A 141 -3.35 -2.99 7.16
C ILE A 141 -3.68 -1.77 8.03
N THR A 142 -4.68 -1.01 7.61
CA THR A 142 -5.25 0.11 8.38
C THR A 142 -6.54 -0.34 9.03
N GLY A 143 -6.68 -0.13 10.33
CA GLY A 143 -7.91 -0.35 11.08
C GLY A 143 -8.57 0.99 11.45
N ARG A 144 -9.85 1.13 11.12
CA ARG A 144 -10.69 2.28 11.49
C ARG A 144 -11.73 1.80 12.49
N LEU A 145 -11.45 2.03 13.77
CA LEU A 145 -12.30 1.61 14.88
C LEU A 145 -13.25 2.76 15.29
N LYS A 146 -14.53 2.44 15.45
CA LYS A 146 -15.51 3.31 16.07
C LYS A 146 -16.21 2.55 17.19
N ILE A 147 -16.29 3.19 18.35
CA ILE A 147 -16.94 2.65 19.55
C ILE A 147 -18.15 3.53 19.85
N PHE A 148 -19.30 2.89 20.02
CA PHE A 148 -20.54 3.55 20.40
C PHE A 148 -20.91 3.13 21.82
N GLY A 149 -21.21 4.12 22.65
CA GLY A 149 -21.66 3.94 24.02
C GLY A 149 -23.05 4.54 24.24
N THR A 150 -23.40 4.70 25.52
CA THR A 150 -24.59 5.43 25.92
C THR A 150 -24.17 6.75 26.55
N GLN A 151 -24.61 7.84 25.95
CA GLN A 151 -24.36 9.20 26.44
C GLN A 151 -25.06 9.45 27.77
N GLY A 152 -24.50 10.28 28.65
CA GLY A 152 -25.09 10.62 29.92
C GLY A 152 -24.35 11.74 30.64
N HIS A 153 -24.93 12.21 31.75
CA HIS A 153 -24.31 13.21 32.60
C HIS A 153 -23.16 12.58 33.43
N VAL A 154 -22.03 13.26 33.55
CA VAL A 154 -20.83 12.72 34.24
C VAL A 154 -21.08 12.43 35.72
N ALA A 155 -22.07 13.12 36.37
CA ALA A 155 -22.45 12.84 37.75
C ALA A 155 -23.24 11.51 37.94
N TYR A 156 -23.71 10.90 36.82
CA TYR A 156 -24.50 9.67 36.87
C TYR A 156 -23.89 8.61 35.92
N PRO A 157 -22.60 8.22 36.10
CA PRO A 157 -21.90 7.32 35.19
C PRO A 157 -22.54 5.93 35.11
N HIS A 158 -23.30 5.51 36.11
CA HIS A 158 -24.04 4.24 36.13
C HIS A 158 -25.19 4.17 35.12
N LYS A 159 -25.66 5.31 34.59
CA LYS A 159 -26.69 5.43 33.55
C LYS A 159 -26.12 5.52 32.14
N ALA A 160 -24.79 5.48 32.00
CA ALA A 160 -24.07 5.63 30.74
C ALA A 160 -23.09 4.48 30.47
N ASN A 161 -22.69 4.30 29.22
CA ASN A 161 -21.57 3.44 28.86
C ASN A 161 -20.54 4.30 28.09
N ASN A 162 -19.42 4.62 28.74
CA ASN A 162 -18.46 5.59 28.22
C ASN A 162 -17.57 4.99 27.13
N PRO A 163 -17.71 5.39 25.84
CA PRO A 163 -16.89 4.89 24.75
C PRO A 163 -15.45 5.39 24.81
N SER A 164 -15.17 6.53 25.49
CA SER A 164 -13.79 7.03 25.67
C SER A 164 -13.01 6.10 26.59
N ASN A 165 -13.61 5.64 27.70
CA ASN A 165 -12.97 4.68 28.59
C ASN A 165 -12.74 3.33 27.90
N ALA A 166 -13.69 2.89 27.05
CA ALA A 166 -13.52 1.70 26.24
C ALA A 166 -12.39 1.87 25.21
N MET A 167 -12.29 3.04 24.58
CA MET A 167 -11.22 3.36 23.62
C MET A 167 -9.85 3.31 24.28
N ILE A 168 -9.66 3.94 25.44
CA ILE A 168 -8.40 3.90 26.20
C ILE A 168 -7.99 2.45 26.47
N LYS A 169 -8.90 1.60 26.94
CA LYS A 169 -8.63 0.17 27.21
C LYS A 169 -8.21 -0.58 25.94
N VAL A 170 -8.87 -0.31 24.82
CA VAL A 170 -8.55 -0.92 23.54
C VAL A 170 -7.17 -0.50 23.06
N LEU A 171 -6.90 0.81 23.03
CA LEU A 171 -5.65 1.36 22.52
C LEU A 171 -4.46 0.88 23.34
N ASN A 172 -4.57 0.83 24.66
CA ASN A 172 -3.54 0.25 25.51
C ASN A 172 -3.33 -1.23 25.18
N LYS A 173 -4.41 -2.01 25.05
CA LYS A 173 -4.29 -3.45 24.78
C LYS A 173 -3.66 -3.76 23.42
N ILE A 174 -4.00 -3.00 22.38
CA ILE A 174 -3.38 -3.21 21.06
C ILE A 174 -1.92 -2.73 20.99
N LYS A 175 -1.54 -1.69 21.74
CA LYS A 175 -0.12 -1.26 21.87
C LYS A 175 0.78 -2.28 22.55
N GLU A 176 0.24 -3.04 23.50
CA GLU A 176 0.98 -4.09 24.20
C GLU A 176 1.25 -5.33 23.32
N ILE A 177 0.63 -5.43 22.15
CA ILE A 177 0.79 -6.61 21.30
C ILE A 177 2.20 -6.65 20.73
N LYS A 178 2.99 -7.58 21.20
CA LYS A 178 4.24 -7.95 20.53
C LYS A 178 3.88 -8.89 19.37
N LEU A 179 4.00 -8.41 18.14
CA LEU A 179 3.65 -9.17 16.95
C LEU A 179 4.72 -10.22 16.65
N ASP A 180 5.97 -9.80 16.51
CA ASP A 180 7.14 -10.63 16.25
C ASP A 180 8.46 -9.89 16.55
N LYS A 181 9.59 -10.58 16.37
CA LYS A 181 10.94 -10.01 16.53
C LYS A 181 11.64 -9.72 15.19
N GLY A 182 10.88 -9.71 14.08
CA GLY A 182 11.45 -9.61 12.74
C GLY A 182 11.88 -10.97 12.16
N THR A 183 12.47 -10.89 10.97
CA THR A 183 13.07 -12.02 10.24
C THR A 183 14.45 -11.62 9.75
N LYS A 184 15.18 -12.54 9.09
CA LYS A 184 16.46 -12.22 8.43
C LYS A 184 16.30 -11.07 7.42
N ASN A 185 15.13 -10.97 6.76
CA ASN A 185 14.90 -10.05 5.65
C ASN A 185 13.98 -8.87 6.00
N PHE A 186 13.28 -8.94 7.14
CA PHE A 186 12.32 -7.91 7.51
C PHE A 186 12.50 -7.47 8.97
N GLN A 187 12.32 -6.20 9.18
CA GLN A 187 12.17 -5.61 10.51
C GLN A 187 10.96 -6.22 11.25
N PRO A 188 10.88 -6.10 12.58
CA PRO A 188 9.69 -6.47 13.34
C PRO A 188 8.44 -5.80 12.79
N SER A 189 7.32 -6.52 12.86
CA SER A 189 6.01 -5.93 12.59
C SER A 189 5.66 -4.94 13.69
N ASN A 190 5.09 -3.80 13.30
CA ASN A 190 4.74 -2.73 14.25
C ASN A 190 3.30 -2.24 14.03
N LEU A 191 2.68 -1.79 15.12
CA LEU A 191 1.37 -1.17 15.14
C LEU A 191 1.50 0.26 15.66
N GLU A 192 1.00 1.23 14.87
CA GLU A 192 0.97 2.63 15.27
C GLU A 192 -0.47 3.17 15.24
N ILE A 193 -0.84 3.88 16.31
CA ILE A 193 -2.09 4.62 16.39
C ILE A 193 -1.87 5.97 15.73
N THR A 194 -2.61 6.26 14.67
CA THR A 194 -2.38 7.47 13.86
C THR A 194 -3.43 8.56 14.08
N LYS A 195 -4.58 8.21 14.64
CA LYS A 195 -5.65 9.17 14.93
C LYS A 195 -6.50 8.69 16.10
N ILE A 196 -6.86 9.62 16.99
CA ILE A 196 -7.88 9.43 18.03
C ILE A 196 -8.81 10.64 17.96
N ASN A 197 -10.11 10.41 17.94
CA ASN A 197 -11.10 11.48 17.94
C ASN A 197 -12.28 11.11 18.84
N ILE A 198 -12.64 12.05 19.72
CA ILE A 198 -13.81 11.99 20.58
C ILE A 198 -14.54 13.33 20.39
N ASP A 199 -15.59 13.30 19.61
CA ASP A 199 -16.39 14.48 19.30
C ASP A 199 -17.37 14.71 20.45
N ASN A 200 -16.98 15.61 21.37
CA ASN A 200 -17.76 15.97 22.55
C ASN A 200 -17.61 17.46 22.82
N HIS A 201 -18.72 18.18 22.84
CA HIS A 201 -18.74 19.63 22.98
C HIS A 201 -19.05 20.12 24.39
N ALA A 202 -19.29 19.21 25.35
CA ALA A 202 -19.67 19.54 26.72
C ALA A 202 -18.87 18.73 27.73
N ASP A 203 -18.21 19.42 28.67
CA ASP A 203 -17.31 18.81 29.65
C ASP A 203 -18.04 17.94 30.69
N ASN A 204 -19.32 18.21 30.93
CA ASN A 204 -20.14 17.49 31.88
C ASN A 204 -20.98 16.36 31.25
N VAL A 205 -20.73 16.00 29.99
CA VAL A 205 -21.43 14.95 29.23
C VAL A 205 -20.47 13.83 28.86
N ILE A 206 -20.84 12.59 29.16
CA ILE A 206 -20.19 11.39 28.65
C ILE A 206 -20.52 11.28 27.16
N PRO A 207 -19.53 11.16 26.25
CA PRO A 207 -19.79 11.14 24.82
C PRO A 207 -20.55 9.90 24.35
N GLY A 208 -21.24 10.00 23.22
CA GLY A 208 -21.95 8.87 22.60
C GLY A 208 -21.06 7.98 21.73
N SER A 209 -19.90 8.50 21.27
CA SER A 209 -18.98 7.72 20.45
C SER A 209 -17.53 8.19 20.59
N ALA A 210 -16.60 7.29 20.26
CA ALA A 210 -15.18 7.55 20.11
C ALA A 210 -14.63 6.82 18.88
N SER A 211 -13.64 7.37 18.21
CA SER A 211 -13.03 6.74 17.03
C SER A 211 -11.51 6.79 17.08
N ALA A 212 -10.86 5.79 16.48
CA ALA A 212 -9.43 5.74 16.32
C ALA A 212 -9.04 5.09 14.98
N VAL A 213 -7.87 5.48 14.46
CA VAL A 213 -7.24 4.85 13.31
C VAL A 213 -5.87 4.35 13.73
N PHE A 214 -5.53 3.15 13.32
CA PHE A 214 -4.21 2.56 13.49
C PHE A 214 -3.75 1.89 12.20
N ASN A 215 -2.45 1.79 12.02
CA ASN A 215 -1.84 1.07 10.89
C ASN A 215 -0.88 0.01 11.44
N ILE A 216 -0.85 -1.14 10.79
CA ILE A 216 0.10 -2.21 11.06
C ILE A 216 0.94 -2.45 9.81
N ARG A 217 2.26 -2.35 9.95
CA ARG A 217 3.24 -2.84 8.99
C ARG A 217 3.69 -4.21 9.44
N PHE A 218 3.44 -5.25 8.65
CA PHE A 218 3.72 -6.62 9.06
C PHE A 218 4.60 -7.36 8.05
N ASN A 219 5.47 -8.21 8.57
CA ASN A 219 6.34 -9.08 7.78
C ASN A 219 5.65 -10.40 7.43
N ASN A 220 6.35 -11.28 6.74
CA ASN A 220 5.83 -12.56 6.22
C ASN A 220 5.55 -13.63 7.29
N LYS A 221 5.73 -13.34 8.59
CA LYS A 221 5.23 -14.17 9.70
C LYS A 221 3.72 -14.00 9.93
N HIS A 222 3.12 -12.95 9.36
CA HIS A 222 1.72 -12.63 9.51
C HIS A 222 1.03 -12.53 8.16
N SER A 223 -0.28 -12.71 8.16
CA SER A 223 -1.19 -12.32 7.09
C SER A 223 -2.20 -11.30 7.61
N ALA A 224 -2.78 -10.50 6.74
CA ALA A 224 -3.84 -9.57 7.14
C ALA A 224 -5.00 -10.31 7.84
N SER A 225 -5.34 -11.51 7.38
CA SER A 225 -6.39 -12.34 7.99
C SER A 225 -6.04 -12.77 9.42
N SER A 226 -4.78 -13.16 9.69
CA SER A 226 -4.33 -13.54 11.04
C SER A 226 -4.37 -12.35 12.01
N LEU A 227 -3.95 -11.18 11.55
CA LEU A 227 -3.99 -9.95 12.33
C LEU A 227 -5.42 -9.50 12.64
N LYS A 228 -6.32 -9.55 11.64
CA LYS A 228 -7.74 -9.26 11.84
C LYS A 228 -8.37 -10.15 12.91
N ARG A 229 -8.10 -11.47 12.87
CA ARG A 229 -8.60 -12.41 13.90
C ARG A 229 -8.12 -12.04 15.31
N LYS A 230 -6.80 -11.76 15.45
CA LYS A 230 -6.20 -11.39 16.73
C LYS A 230 -6.81 -10.10 17.30
N LEU A 231 -6.95 -9.07 16.48
CA LEU A 231 -7.55 -7.80 16.88
C LEU A 231 -9.03 -7.92 17.21
N ASN A 232 -9.79 -8.64 16.39
CA ASN A 232 -11.22 -8.84 16.62
C ASN A 232 -11.51 -9.59 17.92
N ALA A 233 -10.66 -10.53 18.33
CA ALA A 233 -10.77 -11.21 19.62
C ALA A 233 -10.62 -10.21 20.78
N ILE A 234 -9.65 -9.30 20.70
CA ILE A 234 -9.44 -8.24 21.70
C ILE A 234 -10.65 -7.29 21.74
N PHE A 235 -11.12 -6.82 20.58
CA PHE A 235 -12.24 -5.91 20.50
C PHE A 235 -13.52 -6.54 21.07
N LYS A 236 -13.78 -7.80 20.74
CA LYS A 236 -14.92 -8.55 21.26
C LYS A 236 -14.89 -8.69 22.79
N SER A 237 -13.70 -8.97 23.35
CA SER A 237 -13.52 -9.09 24.81
C SER A 237 -13.81 -7.75 25.51
N ILE A 238 -13.23 -6.65 25.02
CA ILE A 238 -13.39 -5.34 25.65
C ILE A 238 -14.80 -4.79 25.45
N SER A 239 -15.43 -5.02 24.28
CA SER A 239 -16.80 -4.62 23.99
C SER A 239 -17.80 -5.19 25.02
N LYS A 240 -17.64 -6.47 25.39
CA LYS A 240 -18.47 -7.12 26.42
C LYS A 240 -18.32 -6.45 27.79
N ILE A 241 -17.09 -6.17 28.22
CA ILE A 241 -16.79 -5.56 29.52
C ILE A 241 -17.32 -4.11 29.58
N ALA A 242 -17.07 -3.34 28.50
CA ALA A 242 -17.44 -1.94 28.42
C ALA A 242 -18.93 -1.71 28.13
N LYS A 243 -19.68 -2.75 27.76
CA LYS A 243 -21.09 -2.67 27.29
C LYS A 243 -21.26 -1.64 26.16
N CYS A 244 -20.24 -1.50 25.30
CA CYS A 244 -20.19 -0.61 24.14
C CYS A 244 -20.21 -1.41 22.85
N GLN A 245 -20.81 -0.88 21.80
CA GLN A 245 -20.78 -1.48 20.46
C GLN A 245 -19.51 -1.06 19.73
N PHE A 246 -18.76 -2.03 19.18
CA PHE A 246 -17.56 -1.78 18.40
C PHE A 246 -17.82 -2.06 16.92
N LYS A 247 -17.47 -1.09 16.07
CA LYS A 247 -17.43 -1.27 14.61
C LYS A 247 -16.01 -1.05 14.13
N ILE A 248 -15.48 -2.01 13.38
CA ILE A 248 -14.13 -1.92 12.79
C ILE A 248 -14.20 -2.15 11.29
N ASN A 249 -13.58 -1.27 10.55
CA ASN A 249 -13.30 -1.45 9.13
C ASN A 249 -11.81 -1.61 8.91
N TYR A 250 -11.42 -2.61 8.09
CA TYR A 250 -10.04 -2.88 7.74
C TYR A 250 -9.79 -2.65 6.26
N GLU A 251 -8.74 -1.89 5.97
CA GLU A 251 -8.23 -1.67 4.63
C GLU A 251 -6.84 -2.31 4.52
N VAL A 252 -6.69 -3.25 3.60
CA VAL A 252 -5.44 -3.95 3.37
C VAL A 252 -4.84 -3.42 2.07
N SER A 253 -3.75 -2.67 2.18
CA SER A 253 -3.04 -2.15 0.99
C SER A 253 -2.18 -3.22 0.31
N GLY A 254 -1.83 -4.29 1.01
CA GLY A 254 -1.10 -5.42 0.47
C GLY A 254 -0.64 -6.40 1.54
N GLU A 255 -0.46 -7.66 1.15
CA GLU A 255 0.17 -8.68 1.97
C GLU A 255 1.69 -8.51 1.99
N ALA A 256 2.34 -9.08 3.00
CA ALA A 256 3.80 -9.21 3.00
C ALA A 256 4.23 -10.28 1.99
N PHE A 257 5.30 -10.02 1.25
CA PHE A 257 5.89 -11.01 0.37
C PHE A 257 7.42 -10.92 0.40
N LEU A 258 8.06 -12.00 0.05
CA LEU A 258 9.49 -12.13 -0.20
C LEU A 258 9.64 -12.97 -1.47
N THR A 259 10.48 -12.49 -2.39
CA THR A 259 10.78 -13.16 -3.67
C THR A 259 11.83 -14.23 -3.50
#